data_9c7e75c9a43f21cb990c0dbbd7620af0
#
_entry.id   9c7e75c9a43f21cb990c0dbbd7620af0
#
_cell.length_a   1.000
_cell.length_b   1.000
_cell.length_c   1.000
_cell.angle_alpha   90.00
_cell.angle_beta   90.00
_cell.angle_gamma   90.00
#
_symmetry.space_group_name_H-M   'P 1'
#
loop_
_entity.id
_entity.type
_entity.pdbx_description
1 polymer ?
#
loop_
_entity_poly.entity_id
_entity_poly.type
_entity_poly.pdbx_seq_one_letter_code
_entity_poly.pdbx_strand_id
1 'polypeptide(L)'
;KDFFNIINIIKSRKFNQCYIYSDSIRLYLISKFSGIKKIYSYPFFSKKGKNFYKTAKEFTEKIFQKKIDSVSKIYWDNHDIERAKKKYDIKESTKNIICGISASGPTKRWDIDNYIKLLKKINSEFSCKFFLAGGRNDEILIQKVVNAVKNCISLSKLNMEQIIPIIASCSNYIGNDTGFGHLAANLNSKCLMIFVDSPARSYALWNSNIKIVVPIGETINSIGHDSRGKDKISFDEVLTNALDLIN
;
A
#
# COMPACT_ATOMS: atom_id res chain seq x y z
N LYS A 1 3.48 31.39 0.50
CA LYS A 1 3.49 31.58 1.98
C LYS A 1 4.14 30.40 2.70
N ASP A 2 3.94 29.17 2.28
CA ASP A 2 4.43 27.99 3.01
C ASP A 2 5.95 27.78 2.96
N PHE A 3 6.61 28.19 1.88
CA PHE A 3 8.05 27.96 1.68
C PHE A 3 8.90 28.62 2.76
N PHE A 4 8.72 29.91 3.00
CA PHE A 4 9.46 30.66 4.01
C PHE A 4 9.10 30.25 5.43
N ASN A 5 7.84 29.90 5.67
CA ASN A 5 7.41 29.41 6.97
C ASN A 5 8.11 28.08 7.33
N ILE A 6 8.19 27.14 6.38
CA ILE A 6 8.91 25.87 6.57
C ILE A 6 10.40 26.12 6.85
N ILE A 7 11.06 27.06 6.13
CA ILE A 7 12.45 27.43 6.36
C ILE A 7 12.64 27.92 7.80
N ASN A 8 11.77 28.80 8.29
CA ASN A 8 11.87 29.34 9.64
C ASN A 8 11.67 28.27 10.72
N ILE A 9 10.73 27.36 10.53
CA ILE A 9 10.49 26.22 11.42
C ILE A 9 11.73 25.32 11.47
N ILE A 10 12.30 24.96 10.31
CA ILE A 10 13.49 24.10 10.27
C ILE A 10 14.70 24.82 10.89
N LYS A 11 14.89 26.10 10.58
CA LYS A 11 15.98 26.91 11.12
C LYS A 11 15.94 26.99 12.65
N SER A 12 14.74 27.14 13.23
CA SER A 12 14.57 27.18 14.70
C SER A 12 14.97 25.88 15.40
N ARG A 13 14.90 24.73 14.69
CA ARG A 13 15.27 23.41 15.20
C ARG A 13 16.78 23.12 15.16
N LYS A 14 17.59 23.96 14.50
CA LYS A 14 19.06 23.88 14.45
C LYS A 14 19.61 22.52 14.02
N PHE A 15 19.02 21.90 13.00
CA PHE A 15 19.51 20.62 12.48
C PHE A 15 20.91 20.77 11.88
N ASN A 16 21.79 19.79 12.13
CA ASN A 16 23.15 19.76 11.59
C ASN A 16 23.21 19.09 10.22
N GLN A 17 22.32 18.13 9.94
CA GLN A 17 22.29 17.37 8.71
C GLN A 17 20.87 17.01 8.30
N CYS A 18 20.66 16.80 6.99
CA CYS A 18 19.39 16.44 6.40
C CYS A 18 19.58 15.35 5.32
N TYR A 19 18.69 14.37 5.31
CA TYR A 19 18.63 13.32 4.32
C TYR A 19 17.34 13.45 3.53
N ILE A 20 17.43 13.74 2.23
CA ILE A 20 16.28 13.97 1.35
C ILE A 20 16.15 12.80 0.39
N TYR A 21 15.22 11.89 0.70
CA TYR A 21 14.86 10.74 -0.14
C TYR A 21 13.98 11.19 -1.33
N SER A 22 14.42 12.22 -2.01
CA SER A 22 13.74 12.82 -3.16
C SER A 22 14.76 13.57 -4.03
N ASP A 23 14.44 13.71 -5.31
CA ASP A 23 15.14 14.54 -6.28
C ASP A 23 14.58 15.97 -6.35
N SER A 24 13.78 16.39 -5.37
CA SER A 24 13.13 17.69 -5.32
C SER A 24 14.12 18.82 -5.00
N ILE A 25 14.39 19.65 -6.00
CA ILE A 25 15.17 20.90 -5.85
C ILE A 25 14.56 21.79 -4.75
N ARG A 26 13.22 21.83 -4.65
CA ARG A 26 12.53 22.62 -3.63
C ARG A 26 12.91 22.19 -2.22
N LEU A 27 12.93 20.89 -1.94
CA LEU A 27 13.31 20.38 -0.62
C LEU A 27 14.79 20.65 -0.31
N TYR A 28 15.65 20.53 -1.32
CA TYR A 28 17.07 20.87 -1.17
C TYR A 28 17.27 22.35 -0.83
N LEU A 29 16.59 23.26 -1.56
CA LEU A 29 16.67 24.70 -1.30
C LEU A 29 16.12 25.08 0.09
N ILE A 30 14.99 24.49 0.51
CA ILE A 30 14.45 24.67 1.86
C ILE A 30 15.50 24.31 2.90
N SER A 31 16.13 23.14 2.77
CA SER A 31 17.15 22.68 3.69
C SER A 31 18.38 23.61 3.71
N LYS A 32 18.82 24.04 2.54
CA LYS A 32 19.97 24.97 2.40
C LYS A 32 19.70 26.34 3.03
N PHE A 33 18.53 26.94 2.75
CA PHE A 33 18.17 28.23 3.33
C PHE A 33 17.83 28.17 4.82
N SER A 34 17.54 26.98 5.35
CA SER A 34 17.40 26.76 6.78
C SER A 34 18.74 26.67 7.53
N GLY A 35 19.88 26.79 6.84
CA GLY A 35 21.21 26.79 7.46
C GLY A 35 21.77 25.40 7.77
N ILE A 36 21.21 24.35 7.21
CA ILE A 36 21.72 22.99 7.41
C ILE A 36 23.04 22.81 6.67
N LYS A 37 24.09 22.39 7.40
CA LYS A 37 25.46 22.29 6.87
C LYS A 37 25.67 21.07 5.97
N LYS A 38 25.10 19.92 6.32
CA LYS A 38 25.26 18.66 5.56
C LYS A 38 23.91 18.24 4.99
N ILE A 39 23.78 18.29 3.67
CA ILE A 39 22.55 17.94 2.97
C ILE A 39 22.87 16.81 1.99
N TYR A 40 22.18 15.71 2.15
CA TYR A 40 22.25 14.54 1.27
C TYR A 40 20.92 14.44 0.52
N SER A 41 20.94 14.33 -0.79
CA SER A 41 19.74 14.19 -1.62
C SER A 41 19.98 13.22 -2.78
N TYR A 42 18.89 12.71 -3.36
CA TYR A 42 19.00 12.04 -4.65
C TYR A 42 19.55 13.00 -5.70
N PRO A 43 20.23 12.49 -6.75
CA PRO A 43 20.59 13.30 -7.90
C PRO A 43 19.32 13.93 -8.49
N PHE A 44 19.38 15.22 -8.81
CA PHE A 44 18.25 15.91 -9.45
C PHE A 44 17.90 15.25 -10.79
N PHE A 45 16.61 15.23 -11.13
CA PHE A 45 16.08 14.67 -12.37
C PHE A 45 16.22 13.14 -12.53
N SER A 46 16.39 12.40 -11.44
CA SER A 46 16.65 10.95 -11.48
C SER A 46 15.39 10.05 -11.51
N LYS A 47 14.18 10.61 -11.65
CA LYS A 47 12.89 9.96 -11.33
C LYS A 47 12.39 8.86 -12.25
N LYS A 48 12.80 8.79 -13.51
CA LYS A 48 12.14 7.88 -14.46
C LYS A 48 12.51 6.41 -14.21
N GLY A 49 11.49 5.59 -13.87
CA GLY A 49 11.56 4.13 -13.91
C GLY A 49 12.31 3.45 -12.77
N LYS A 50 12.53 4.10 -11.63
CA LYS A 50 13.24 3.53 -10.49
C LYS A 50 12.27 2.90 -9.48
N ASN A 51 12.67 1.74 -8.95
CA ASN A 51 12.05 1.17 -7.76
C ASN A 51 12.42 2.03 -6.55
N PHE A 52 11.41 2.56 -5.85
CA PHE A 52 11.64 3.49 -4.74
C PHE A 52 12.39 2.86 -3.57
N TYR A 53 12.05 1.61 -3.24
CA TYR A 53 12.74 0.88 -2.18
C TYR A 53 14.22 0.70 -2.51
N LYS A 54 14.53 0.16 -3.71
CA LYS A 54 15.91 -0.05 -4.16
C LYS A 54 16.70 1.27 -4.18
N THR A 55 16.10 2.34 -4.68
CA THR A 55 16.74 3.67 -4.73
C THR A 55 17.03 4.21 -3.32
N ALA A 56 16.06 4.05 -2.38
CA ALA A 56 16.26 4.48 -0.99
C ALA A 56 17.35 3.64 -0.30
N LYS A 57 17.36 2.33 -0.52
CA LYS A 57 18.38 1.43 0.01
C LYS A 57 19.78 1.82 -0.48
N GLU A 58 19.98 1.93 -1.79
CA GLU A 58 21.26 2.29 -2.40
C GLU A 58 21.77 3.66 -1.92
N PHE A 59 20.87 4.64 -1.80
CA PHE A 59 21.19 5.97 -1.28
C PHE A 59 21.66 5.91 0.18
N THR A 60 20.95 5.15 1.01
CA THR A 60 21.30 4.97 2.42
C THR A 60 22.63 4.24 2.59
N GLU A 61 22.83 3.15 1.86
CA GLU A 61 24.08 2.38 1.87
C GLU A 61 25.28 3.25 1.47
N LYS A 62 25.11 4.09 0.45
CA LYS A 62 26.16 5.01 -0.02
C LYS A 62 26.53 6.04 1.06
N ILE A 63 25.55 6.61 1.76
CA ILE A 63 25.82 7.65 2.77
C ILE A 63 26.46 7.06 4.02
N PHE A 64 25.95 5.94 4.50
CA PHE A 64 26.40 5.33 5.75
C PHE A 64 27.52 4.31 5.54
N GLN A 65 27.93 4.05 4.29
CA GLN A 65 28.97 3.08 3.91
C GLN A 65 28.74 1.68 4.54
N LYS A 66 27.47 1.30 4.65
CA LYS A 66 27.03 0.04 5.26
C LYS A 66 25.96 -0.62 4.40
N LYS A 67 26.12 -1.92 4.14
CA LYS A 67 25.08 -2.72 3.47
C LYS A 67 23.87 -2.89 4.36
N ILE A 68 22.69 -2.84 3.74
CA ILE A 68 21.39 -3.03 4.40
C ILE A 68 20.77 -4.31 3.83
N ASP A 69 20.72 -5.36 4.65
CA ASP A 69 20.13 -6.65 4.27
C ASP A 69 18.73 -6.84 4.85
N SER A 70 18.14 -5.77 5.39
CA SER A 70 16.78 -5.80 5.95
C SER A 70 15.72 -5.51 4.90
N VAL A 71 14.62 -6.24 4.98
CA VAL A 71 13.37 -5.93 4.28
C VAL A 71 12.55 -4.99 5.17
N SER A 72 11.75 -4.11 4.55
CA SER A 72 10.81 -3.26 5.30
C SER A 72 9.84 -4.14 6.11
N LYS A 73 9.69 -3.86 7.39
CA LYS A 73 8.80 -4.57 8.31
C LYS A 73 8.09 -3.59 9.23
N ILE A 74 6.87 -3.96 9.62
CA ILE A 74 6.12 -3.30 10.68
C ILE A 74 6.02 -4.27 11.83
N TYR A 75 6.36 -3.79 13.03
CA TYR A 75 6.21 -4.54 14.26
C TYR A 75 4.98 -4.02 15.00
N TRP A 76 4.21 -4.93 15.55
CA TRP A 76 3.04 -4.61 16.34
C TRP A 76 2.96 -5.52 17.58
N ASP A 77 2.31 -5.05 18.63
CA ASP A 77 2.19 -5.83 19.86
C ASP A 77 1.25 -7.02 19.65
N ASN A 78 1.72 -8.21 20.03
CA ASN A 78 0.94 -9.45 19.95
C ASN A 78 -0.35 -9.37 20.79
N HIS A 79 -0.35 -8.61 21.89
CA HIS A 79 -1.53 -8.41 22.71
C HIS A 79 -2.65 -7.69 21.96
N ASP A 80 -2.28 -6.70 21.11
CA ASP A 80 -3.23 -6.00 20.26
C ASP A 80 -3.78 -6.90 19.16
N ILE A 81 -2.92 -7.77 18.59
CA ILE A 81 -3.32 -8.76 17.60
C ILE A 81 -4.36 -9.72 18.20
N GLU A 82 -4.10 -10.28 19.40
CA GLU A 82 -5.03 -11.19 20.07
C GLU A 82 -6.35 -10.50 20.46
N ARG A 83 -6.29 -9.22 20.89
CA ARG A 83 -7.50 -8.42 21.12
C ARG A 83 -8.32 -8.23 19.85
N ALA A 84 -7.66 -7.96 18.72
CA ALA A 84 -8.32 -7.83 17.43
C ALA A 84 -8.96 -9.14 16.98
N LYS A 85 -8.25 -10.26 17.10
CA LYS A 85 -8.78 -11.60 16.81
C LYS A 85 -10.05 -11.90 17.61
N LYS A 86 -10.01 -11.66 18.92
CA LYS A 86 -11.17 -11.87 19.80
C LYS A 86 -12.34 -10.95 19.43
N LYS A 87 -12.07 -9.65 19.23
CA LYS A 87 -13.10 -8.65 18.94
C LYS A 87 -13.84 -8.92 17.65
N TYR A 88 -13.13 -9.36 16.61
CA TYR A 88 -13.67 -9.58 15.28
C TYR A 88 -13.90 -11.06 14.95
N ASP A 89 -13.77 -11.95 15.96
CA ASP A 89 -13.91 -13.40 15.79
C ASP A 89 -13.08 -13.93 14.61
N ILE A 90 -11.79 -13.57 14.59
CA ILE A 90 -10.84 -14.00 13.56
C ILE A 90 -10.31 -15.39 13.96
N LYS A 91 -10.68 -16.41 13.17
CA LYS A 91 -10.32 -17.83 13.45
C LYS A 91 -9.37 -18.35 12.38
N GLU A 92 -8.45 -19.22 12.75
CA GLU A 92 -7.53 -19.89 11.81
C GLU A 92 -8.26 -20.82 10.83
N SER A 93 -9.42 -21.36 11.23
CA SER A 93 -10.29 -22.18 10.38
C SER A 93 -11.00 -21.39 9.27
N THR A 94 -10.92 -20.06 9.30
CA THR A 94 -11.55 -19.17 8.33
C THR A 94 -10.48 -18.39 7.58
N LYS A 95 -10.61 -18.27 6.27
CA LYS A 95 -9.74 -17.41 5.45
C LYS A 95 -10.06 -15.94 5.73
N ASN A 96 -9.18 -15.27 6.46
CA ASN A 96 -9.35 -13.87 6.83
C ASN A 96 -8.59 -12.99 5.83
N ILE A 97 -9.32 -12.17 5.09
CA ILE A 97 -8.82 -11.45 3.91
C ILE A 97 -9.04 -9.96 4.07
N ILE A 98 -7.99 -9.17 3.96
CA ILE A 98 -8.09 -7.71 3.83
C ILE A 98 -8.42 -7.38 2.37
N CYS A 99 -9.46 -6.58 2.15
CA CYS A 99 -9.86 -6.14 0.81
C CYS A 99 -9.67 -4.64 0.65
N GLY A 100 -8.70 -4.23 -0.15
CA GLY A 100 -8.41 -2.82 -0.47
C GLY A 100 -9.19 -2.34 -1.68
N ILE A 101 -10.49 -2.05 -1.50
CA ILE A 101 -11.39 -1.66 -2.60
C ILE A 101 -11.32 -0.18 -2.96
N SER A 102 -10.72 0.65 -2.11
CA SER A 102 -10.50 2.08 -2.36
C SER A 102 -9.21 2.37 -3.13
N ALA A 103 -9.03 3.61 -3.55
CA ALA A 103 -7.77 4.13 -4.08
C ALA A 103 -7.74 5.65 -3.97
N SER A 104 -6.58 6.28 -4.20
CA SER A 104 -6.40 7.75 -4.14
C SER A 104 -7.20 8.54 -5.20
N GLY A 105 -7.78 7.85 -6.18
CA GLY A 105 -8.63 8.45 -7.23
C GLY A 105 -9.47 7.40 -7.95
N PRO A 106 -10.53 7.83 -8.65
CA PRO A 106 -11.44 6.92 -9.34
C PRO A 106 -10.78 6.15 -10.50
N THR A 107 -9.77 6.73 -11.15
CA THR A 107 -9.02 6.08 -12.24
C THR A 107 -8.14 4.94 -11.76
N LYS A 108 -7.81 4.91 -10.46
CA LYS A 108 -6.96 3.90 -9.83
C LYS A 108 -7.74 2.79 -9.15
N ARG A 109 -9.06 2.79 -9.30
CA ARG A 109 -9.93 1.77 -8.72
C ARG A 109 -10.38 0.77 -9.75
N TRP A 110 -10.18 -0.51 -9.47
CA TRP A 110 -10.91 -1.56 -10.16
C TRP A 110 -12.40 -1.46 -9.81
N ASP A 111 -13.26 -1.87 -10.74
CA ASP A 111 -14.70 -1.68 -10.58
C ASP A 111 -15.26 -2.40 -9.35
N ILE A 112 -16.20 -1.74 -8.66
CA ILE A 112 -16.78 -2.25 -7.42
C ILE A 112 -17.63 -3.49 -7.64
N ASP A 113 -18.31 -3.58 -8.78
CA ASP A 113 -19.14 -4.74 -9.11
C ASP A 113 -18.27 -5.97 -9.38
N ASN A 114 -17.07 -5.78 -9.92
CA ASN A 114 -16.07 -6.83 -10.04
C ASN A 114 -15.57 -7.31 -8.68
N TYR A 115 -15.35 -6.40 -7.71
CA TYR A 115 -15.05 -6.81 -6.33
C TYR A 115 -16.19 -7.62 -5.71
N ILE A 116 -17.44 -7.20 -5.85
CA ILE A 116 -18.60 -7.94 -5.36
C ILE A 116 -18.64 -9.34 -5.97
N LYS A 117 -18.47 -9.44 -7.29
CA LYS A 117 -18.43 -10.73 -8.02
C LYS A 117 -17.28 -11.60 -7.53
N LEU A 118 -16.08 -11.04 -7.38
CA LEU A 118 -14.88 -11.74 -6.90
C LEU A 118 -15.10 -12.32 -5.49
N LEU A 119 -15.54 -11.48 -4.54
CA LEU A 119 -15.71 -11.90 -3.15
C LEU A 119 -16.82 -12.93 -2.99
N LYS A 120 -17.90 -12.85 -3.79
CA LYS A 120 -18.93 -13.90 -3.85
C LYS A 120 -18.36 -15.23 -4.35
N LYS A 121 -17.52 -15.21 -5.38
CA LYS A 121 -16.87 -16.42 -5.92
C LYS A 121 -15.92 -17.03 -4.87
N ILE A 122 -15.07 -16.23 -4.24
CA ILE A 122 -14.18 -16.71 -3.19
C ILE A 122 -14.99 -17.31 -2.02
N ASN A 123 -16.08 -16.66 -1.60
CA ASN A 123 -16.91 -17.11 -0.49
C ASN A 123 -17.75 -18.37 -0.83
N SER A 124 -17.91 -18.72 -2.11
CA SER A 124 -18.53 -19.99 -2.51
C SER A 124 -17.57 -21.19 -2.42
N GLU A 125 -16.26 -20.94 -2.45
CA GLU A 125 -15.23 -21.99 -2.42
C GLU A 125 -14.58 -22.16 -1.03
N PHE A 126 -14.50 -21.07 -0.26
CA PHE A 126 -13.85 -21.06 1.05
C PHE A 126 -14.75 -20.44 2.12
N SER A 127 -14.62 -20.91 3.36
CA SER A 127 -15.15 -20.16 4.50
C SER A 127 -14.30 -18.90 4.73
N CYS A 128 -14.85 -17.74 4.38
CA CYS A 128 -14.13 -16.48 4.40
C CYS A 128 -14.74 -15.44 5.34
N LYS A 129 -13.86 -14.54 5.82
CA LYS A 129 -14.22 -13.27 6.43
C LYS A 129 -13.44 -12.15 5.75
N PHE A 130 -14.13 -11.13 5.29
CA PHE A 130 -13.55 -10.02 4.52
C PHE A 130 -13.52 -8.74 5.34
N PHE A 131 -12.36 -8.11 5.43
CA PHE A 131 -12.16 -6.82 6.10
C PHE A 131 -11.93 -5.75 5.04
N LEU A 132 -12.91 -4.89 4.84
CA LEU A 132 -12.91 -3.89 3.77
C LEU A 132 -12.16 -2.64 4.20
N ALA A 133 -10.95 -2.46 3.67
CA ALA A 133 -10.07 -1.34 3.99
C ALA A 133 -10.33 -0.14 3.06
N GLY A 134 -10.49 1.03 3.68
CA GLY A 134 -10.69 2.31 3.03
C GLY A 134 -10.79 3.44 4.04
N GLY A 135 -10.75 4.68 3.58
CA GLY A 135 -10.96 5.86 4.41
C GLY A 135 -12.44 6.20 4.62
N ARG A 136 -12.71 7.21 5.47
CA ARG A 136 -14.09 7.70 5.71
C ARG A 136 -14.81 8.13 4.44
N ASN A 137 -14.07 8.67 3.47
CA ASN A 137 -14.62 9.10 2.18
C ASN A 137 -15.04 7.92 1.28
N ASP A 138 -14.60 6.70 1.60
CA ASP A 138 -14.93 5.48 0.84
C ASP A 138 -16.11 4.72 1.46
N GLU A 139 -16.73 5.23 2.53
CA GLU A 139 -17.81 4.55 3.26
C GLU A 139 -18.96 4.11 2.36
N ILE A 140 -19.44 4.98 1.46
CA ILE A 140 -20.53 4.65 0.52
C ILE A 140 -20.13 3.47 -0.38
N LEU A 141 -18.89 3.45 -0.85
CA LEU A 141 -18.36 2.39 -1.70
C LEU A 141 -18.26 1.07 -0.93
N ILE A 142 -17.74 1.13 0.30
CA ILE A 142 -17.60 -0.02 1.19
C ILE A 142 -18.97 -0.62 1.54
N GLN A 143 -19.98 0.21 1.84
CA GLN A 143 -21.33 -0.25 2.17
C GLN A 143 -22.00 -0.99 1.01
N LYS A 144 -21.72 -0.64 -0.25
CA LYS A 144 -22.20 -1.43 -1.41
C LYS A 144 -21.71 -2.87 -1.34
N VAL A 145 -20.43 -3.10 -0.98
CA VAL A 145 -19.88 -4.44 -0.85
C VAL A 145 -20.44 -5.16 0.37
N VAL A 146 -20.49 -4.49 1.54
CA VAL A 146 -21.05 -5.07 2.78
C VAL A 146 -22.49 -5.55 2.58
N ASN A 147 -23.31 -4.77 1.86
CA ASN A 147 -24.70 -5.13 1.59
C ASN A 147 -24.84 -6.28 0.57
N ALA A 148 -23.86 -6.46 -0.32
CA ALA A 148 -23.92 -7.43 -1.41
C ALA A 148 -23.23 -8.76 -1.09
N VAL A 149 -22.28 -8.79 -0.15
CA VAL A 149 -21.42 -9.95 0.17
C VAL A 149 -21.50 -10.25 1.65
N LYS A 150 -21.75 -11.52 1.99
CA LYS A 150 -21.78 -11.99 3.39
C LYS A 150 -20.39 -11.96 4.02
N ASN A 151 -20.33 -11.89 5.35
CA ASN A 151 -19.09 -11.93 6.15
C ASN A 151 -18.10 -10.78 5.85
N CYS A 152 -18.60 -9.63 5.42
CA CYS A 152 -17.83 -8.41 5.20
C CYS A 152 -17.92 -7.47 6.42
N ILE A 153 -16.78 -6.93 6.83
CA ILE A 153 -16.64 -5.96 7.92
C ILE A 153 -15.98 -4.71 7.38
N SER A 154 -16.62 -3.54 7.54
CA SER A 154 -16.04 -2.25 7.18
C SER A 154 -15.00 -1.80 8.20
N LEU A 155 -13.83 -1.35 7.72
CA LEU A 155 -12.79 -0.74 8.53
C LEU A 155 -12.74 0.80 8.40
N SER A 156 -13.58 1.42 7.59
CA SER A 156 -13.51 2.85 7.21
C SER A 156 -13.62 3.83 8.38
N LYS A 157 -14.25 3.42 9.48
CA LYS A 157 -14.43 4.25 10.68
C LYS A 157 -13.34 4.06 11.73
N LEU A 158 -12.44 3.10 11.53
CA LEU A 158 -11.35 2.81 12.44
C LEU A 158 -10.13 3.71 12.15
N ASN A 159 -9.35 3.98 13.19
CA ASN A 159 -8.03 4.61 13.04
C ASN A 159 -6.94 3.57 12.75
N MET A 160 -5.73 4.02 12.42
CA MET A 160 -4.64 3.11 12.05
C MET A 160 -4.21 2.17 13.18
N GLU A 161 -4.25 2.63 14.44
CA GLU A 161 -3.92 1.80 15.62
C GLU A 161 -4.89 0.63 15.76
N GLN A 162 -6.14 0.82 15.36
CA GLN A 162 -7.17 -0.23 15.36
C GLN A 162 -7.10 -1.14 14.14
N ILE A 163 -6.69 -0.60 12.97
CA ILE A 163 -6.65 -1.34 11.70
C ILE A 163 -5.43 -2.25 11.63
N ILE A 164 -4.25 -1.80 12.05
CA ILE A 164 -2.99 -2.57 11.92
C ILE A 164 -3.08 -3.95 12.61
N PRO A 165 -3.59 -4.11 13.84
CA PRO A 165 -3.75 -5.43 14.45
C PRO A 165 -4.70 -6.35 13.68
N ILE A 166 -5.73 -5.81 13.02
CA ILE A 166 -6.64 -6.59 12.18
C ILE A 166 -5.89 -7.08 10.93
N ILE A 167 -5.13 -6.20 10.26
CA ILE A 167 -4.32 -6.59 9.11
C ILE A 167 -3.31 -7.66 9.51
N ALA A 168 -2.63 -7.48 10.65
CA ALA A 168 -1.66 -8.45 11.17
C ALA A 168 -2.28 -9.82 11.50
N SER A 169 -3.61 -9.86 11.73
CA SER A 169 -4.37 -11.09 11.98
C SER A 169 -4.86 -11.78 10.70
N CYS A 170 -4.62 -11.17 9.52
CA CYS A 170 -5.09 -11.68 8.23
C CYS A 170 -3.90 -12.19 7.41
N SER A 171 -4.04 -13.36 6.80
CA SER A 171 -2.98 -13.97 5.97
C SER A 171 -2.92 -13.41 4.56
N ASN A 172 -4.00 -12.81 4.06
CA ASN A 172 -4.14 -12.40 2.67
C ASN A 172 -4.64 -10.96 2.53
N TYR A 173 -4.14 -10.29 1.49
CA TYR A 173 -4.66 -9.02 1.00
C TYR A 173 -5.04 -9.16 -0.47
N ILE A 174 -6.22 -8.66 -0.85
CA ILE A 174 -6.67 -8.57 -2.24
C ILE A 174 -7.22 -7.17 -2.47
N GLY A 175 -6.67 -6.42 -3.41
CA GLY A 175 -7.18 -5.07 -3.65
C GLY A 175 -6.35 -4.21 -4.57
N ASN A 176 -6.76 -2.96 -4.72
CA ASN A 176 -6.02 -1.96 -5.48
C ASN A 176 -4.67 -1.64 -4.82
N ASP A 177 -3.74 -1.09 -5.60
CA ASP A 177 -2.51 -0.47 -5.09
C ASP A 177 -2.86 0.66 -4.12
N THR A 178 -2.73 0.40 -2.83
CA THR A 178 -3.02 1.34 -1.73
C THR A 178 -2.06 1.15 -0.56
N GLY A 179 -2.03 2.13 0.35
CA GLY A 179 -1.27 2.02 1.59
C GLY A 179 -1.62 0.79 2.42
N PHE A 180 -2.88 0.31 2.38
CA PHE A 180 -3.30 -0.90 3.11
C PHE A 180 -2.65 -2.18 2.56
N GLY A 181 -2.47 -2.28 1.23
CA GLY A 181 -1.75 -3.39 0.63
C GLY A 181 -0.28 -3.42 1.01
N HIS A 182 0.35 -2.25 1.05
CA HIS A 182 1.73 -2.13 1.51
C HIS A 182 1.86 -2.43 3.02
N LEU A 183 0.90 -2.02 3.85
CA LEU A 183 0.85 -2.40 5.26
C LEU A 183 0.73 -3.92 5.41
N ALA A 184 -0.17 -4.56 4.68
CA ALA A 184 -0.36 -6.00 4.71
C ALA A 184 0.91 -6.75 4.33
N ALA A 185 1.60 -6.35 3.25
CA ALA A 185 2.86 -6.95 2.84
C ALA A 185 3.98 -6.78 3.89
N ASN A 186 4.02 -5.62 4.58
CA ASN A 186 4.97 -5.39 5.69
C ASN A 186 4.63 -6.17 6.97
N LEU A 187 3.39 -6.64 7.10
CA LEU A 187 2.90 -7.49 8.20
C LEU A 187 2.88 -8.99 7.81
N ASN A 188 3.62 -9.36 6.75
CA ASN A 188 3.80 -10.71 6.22
C ASN A 188 2.56 -11.34 5.56
N SER A 189 1.51 -10.58 5.23
CA SER A 189 0.41 -11.11 4.43
C SER A 189 0.86 -11.39 2.98
N LYS A 190 0.32 -12.43 2.37
CA LYS A 190 0.38 -12.63 0.92
C LYS A 190 -0.56 -11.63 0.26
N CYS A 191 -0.10 -10.89 -0.73
CA CYS A 191 -0.84 -9.78 -1.30
C CYS A 191 -1.07 -9.97 -2.80
N LEU A 192 -2.33 -9.84 -3.25
CA LEU A 192 -2.68 -9.61 -4.64
C LEU A 192 -3.02 -8.14 -4.82
N MET A 193 -2.16 -7.41 -5.51
CA MET A 193 -2.36 -5.98 -5.77
C MET A 193 -2.70 -5.72 -7.22
N ILE A 194 -3.77 -4.95 -7.45
CA ILE A 194 -4.26 -4.54 -8.77
C ILE A 194 -3.76 -3.13 -9.04
N PHE A 195 -2.87 -3.00 -10.02
CA PHE A 195 -2.30 -1.74 -10.48
C PHE A 195 -3.05 -1.25 -11.72
N VAL A 196 -3.99 -0.33 -11.53
CA VAL A 196 -4.86 0.18 -12.60
C VAL A 196 -4.24 1.38 -13.32
N ASP A 197 -3.64 2.29 -12.56
CA ASP A 197 -3.15 3.61 -13.04
C ASP A 197 -2.02 4.12 -12.13
N SER A 198 -1.06 3.25 -11.83
CA SER A 198 0.12 3.59 -11.03
C SER A 198 1.32 2.71 -11.42
N PRO A 199 2.56 3.22 -11.33
CA PRO A 199 3.74 2.48 -11.79
C PRO A 199 4.10 1.32 -10.85
N ALA A 200 3.65 0.11 -11.18
CA ALA A 200 3.88 -1.10 -10.39
C ALA A 200 5.37 -1.35 -10.13
N ARG A 201 6.24 -1.11 -11.13
CA ARG A 201 7.69 -1.23 -10.98
C ARG A 201 8.25 -0.35 -9.85
N SER A 202 7.67 0.84 -9.65
CA SER A 202 8.15 1.79 -8.65
C SER A 202 7.69 1.44 -7.24
N TYR A 203 6.49 0.89 -7.09
CA TYR A 203 5.84 0.72 -5.79
C TYR A 203 5.87 -0.71 -5.26
N ALA A 204 5.80 -1.75 -6.10
CA ALA A 204 5.53 -3.11 -5.62
C ALA A 204 6.74 -4.05 -5.53
N LEU A 205 7.78 -3.87 -6.35
CA LEU A 205 8.89 -4.83 -6.46
C LEU A 205 9.89 -4.77 -5.27
N TRP A 206 9.43 -4.56 -4.07
CA TRP A 206 10.25 -4.52 -2.85
C TRP A 206 10.00 -5.70 -1.92
N ASN A 207 8.90 -6.44 -2.12
CA ASN A 207 8.51 -7.56 -1.29
C ASN A 207 8.01 -8.70 -2.18
N SER A 208 8.53 -9.90 -1.99
CA SER A 208 8.18 -11.11 -2.75
C SER A 208 6.74 -11.62 -2.47
N ASN A 209 6.13 -11.17 -1.36
CA ASN A 209 4.76 -11.52 -1.02
C ASN A 209 3.72 -10.77 -1.85
N ILE A 210 4.15 -9.83 -2.74
CA ILE A 210 3.24 -9.06 -3.58
C ILE A 210 3.15 -9.68 -4.96
N LYS A 211 1.99 -10.25 -5.29
CA LYS A 211 1.58 -10.65 -6.64
C LYS A 211 0.87 -9.47 -7.30
N ILE A 212 1.17 -9.19 -8.56
CA ILE A 212 0.72 -7.99 -9.26
C ILE A 212 -0.17 -8.36 -10.43
N VAL A 213 -1.32 -7.69 -10.57
CA VAL A 213 -2.15 -7.69 -11.78
C VAL A 213 -2.16 -6.30 -12.38
N VAL A 214 -2.01 -6.22 -13.71
CA VAL A 214 -2.02 -4.99 -14.49
C VAL A 214 -3.06 -5.07 -15.62
N PRO A 215 -3.46 -3.95 -16.25
CA PRO A 215 -4.39 -3.95 -17.37
C PRO A 215 -3.89 -4.79 -18.55
N ILE A 216 -4.81 -5.40 -19.26
CA ILE A 216 -4.52 -6.15 -20.52
C ILE A 216 -3.76 -5.22 -21.49
N GLY A 217 -2.65 -5.73 -22.00
CA GLY A 217 -1.74 -4.99 -22.88
C GLY A 217 -0.65 -4.21 -22.16
N GLU A 218 -0.71 -4.12 -20.82
CA GLU A 218 0.34 -3.53 -20.00
C GLU A 218 1.21 -4.61 -19.37
N THR A 219 2.40 -4.17 -18.93
CA THR A 219 3.34 -4.96 -18.14
C THR A 219 3.67 -4.24 -16.83
N ILE A 220 4.30 -4.91 -15.89
CA ILE A 220 4.81 -4.28 -14.66
C ILE A 220 5.75 -3.09 -14.96
N ASN A 221 6.42 -3.11 -16.11
CA ASN A 221 7.36 -2.07 -16.52
C ASN A 221 6.72 -0.92 -17.28
N SER A 222 5.60 -1.16 -17.99
CA SER A 222 4.93 -0.15 -18.82
C SER A 222 3.81 0.58 -18.10
N ILE A 223 3.13 -0.09 -17.14
CA ILE A 223 2.05 0.54 -16.38
C ILE A 223 2.54 1.78 -15.61
N GLY A 224 1.84 2.89 -15.71
CA GLY A 224 2.19 4.16 -15.10
C GLY A 224 0.98 5.02 -14.79
N HIS A 225 1.24 6.27 -14.39
CA HIS A 225 0.19 7.26 -14.26
C HIS A 225 -0.40 7.58 -15.63
N ASP A 226 -1.71 7.86 -15.67
CA ASP A 226 -2.49 8.14 -16.88
C ASP A 226 -2.68 6.96 -17.85
N SER A 227 -2.41 5.72 -17.40
CA SER A 227 -2.65 4.50 -18.19
C SER A 227 -4.14 4.25 -18.44
N ARG A 228 -5.04 4.82 -17.60
CA ARG A 228 -6.51 4.70 -17.68
C ARG A 228 -6.99 3.26 -17.91
N GLY A 229 -6.33 2.31 -17.24
CA GLY A 229 -6.51 0.87 -17.44
C GLY A 229 -7.69 0.25 -16.68
N LYS A 230 -8.56 1.05 -16.06
CA LYS A 230 -9.63 0.59 -15.16
C LYS A 230 -10.48 -0.53 -15.77
N ASP A 231 -10.91 -0.34 -17.02
CA ASP A 231 -11.81 -1.27 -17.71
C ASP A 231 -11.07 -2.43 -18.42
N LYS A 232 -9.74 -2.46 -18.31
CA LYS A 232 -8.87 -3.46 -18.92
C LYS A 232 -8.31 -4.48 -17.94
N ILE A 233 -8.69 -4.43 -16.68
CA ILE A 233 -8.30 -5.46 -15.70
C ILE A 233 -9.13 -6.72 -15.94
N SER A 234 -8.47 -7.83 -16.26
CA SER A 234 -9.12 -9.12 -16.47
C SER A 234 -9.68 -9.67 -15.18
N PHE A 235 -11.00 -9.90 -15.14
CA PHE A 235 -11.65 -10.51 -14.00
C PHE A 235 -11.13 -11.92 -13.73
N ASP A 236 -10.96 -12.71 -14.78
CA ASP A 236 -10.54 -14.11 -14.66
C ASP A 236 -9.09 -14.22 -14.18
N GLU A 237 -8.21 -13.32 -14.61
CA GLU A 237 -6.85 -13.24 -14.09
C GLU A 237 -6.83 -12.89 -12.60
N VAL A 238 -7.62 -11.90 -12.18
CA VAL A 238 -7.73 -11.53 -10.75
C VAL A 238 -8.30 -12.70 -9.95
N LEU A 239 -9.36 -13.37 -10.44
CA LEU A 239 -9.97 -14.51 -9.77
C LEU A 239 -8.98 -15.67 -9.61
N THR A 240 -8.32 -16.09 -10.68
CA THR A 240 -7.33 -17.18 -10.65
C THR A 240 -6.22 -16.86 -9.66
N ASN A 241 -5.65 -15.65 -9.73
CA ASN A 241 -4.58 -15.24 -8.83
C ASN A 241 -5.06 -15.14 -7.36
N ALA A 242 -6.31 -14.76 -7.11
CA ALA A 242 -6.89 -14.70 -5.78
C ALA A 242 -7.09 -16.09 -5.17
N LEU A 243 -7.61 -17.04 -5.96
CA LEU A 243 -7.79 -18.42 -5.51
C LEU A 243 -6.45 -19.10 -5.21
N ASP A 244 -5.46 -18.94 -6.07
CA ASP A 244 -4.08 -19.42 -5.83
C ASP A 244 -3.45 -18.83 -4.57
N LEU A 245 -3.74 -17.55 -4.27
CA LEU A 245 -3.20 -16.86 -3.10
C LEU A 245 -3.79 -17.39 -1.79
N ILE A 246 -5.06 -17.78 -1.81
CA ILE A 246 -5.84 -18.20 -0.63
C ILE A 246 -5.59 -19.68 -0.30
N ASN A 247 -5.31 -20.51 -1.30
CA ASN A 247 -4.92 -21.91 -1.11
C ASN A 247 -3.58 -22.02 -0.38
#